data_1d6cd5e36cfbcba6d1f9f02fe72e1d63
#
_entry.id   1d6cd5e36cfbcba6d1f9f02fe72e1d63
#
_cell.length_a   1.000
_cell.length_b   1.000
_cell.length_c   1.000
_cell.angle_alpha   90.00
_cell.angle_beta   90.00
_cell.angle_gamma   90.00
#
_symmetry.space_group_name_H-M   'P 1'
#
loop_
_entity.id
_entity.type
_entity.pdbx_description
1 polymer ?
#
loop_
_entity_poly.entity_id
_entity_poly.type
_entity_poly.pdbx_seq_one_letter_code
_entity_poly.pdbx_strand_id
1 'polypeptide(L)'
;MGMTLSFCRRPSFFRVAGSGDHVVALAGTWFVFWGIGIRLLVAGISQVVRPSLTAAGILGIADPAAEKLVRELGIANIAMGLLATASLVVPAWTAPAAFLGAVFLGLAGLRHGSERSRTRPQNLAMVTDLLVAAVALSYLLLASR
;
A
#
# COMPACT_ATOMS: atom_id res chain seq x y z
N MET A 1 -28.23 39.89 25.17
CA MET A 1 -26.86 39.33 25.22
C MET A 1 -26.95 37.89 24.71
N GLY A 2 -26.94 37.74 23.39
CA GLY A 2 -27.17 36.48 22.68
C GLY A 2 -25.88 36.04 22.00
N MET A 3 -25.28 35.01 22.55
CA MET A 3 -24.08 34.37 21.98
C MET A 3 -24.54 33.32 20.98
N THR A 4 -24.60 33.66 19.70
CA THR A 4 -24.80 32.75 18.60
C THR A 4 -23.51 31.98 18.36
N LEU A 5 -23.46 30.72 18.80
CA LEU A 5 -22.44 29.76 18.46
C LEU A 5 -22.60 29.36 16.98
N SER A 6 -21.90 30.07 16.10
CA SER A 6 -21.68 29.61 14.71
C SER A 6 -20.67 28.44 14.69
N PHE A 7 -21.13 27.26 15.07
CA PHE A 7 -20.33 26.04 14.92
C PHE A 7 -21.00 25.16 13.88
N CYS A 8 -20.50 25.14 12.71
CA CYS A 8 -20.42 24.04 11.75
C CYS A 8 -20.09 24.54 10.35
N ARG A 9 -18.89 25.01 10.14
CA ARG A 9 -18.35 25.00 8.78
C ARG A 9 -18.02 23.54 8.47
N ARG A 10 -18.94 22.83 7.81
CA ARG A 10 -18.65 21.53 7.20
C ARG A 10 -17.42 21.70 6.32
N PRO A 11 -16.38 20.87 6.48
CA PRO A 11 -15.28 20.91 5.53
C PRO A 11 -15.88 20.63 4.14
N SER A 12 -15.61 21.49 3.20
CA SER A 12 -16.04 21.44 1.80
C SER A 12 -15.37 20.29 1.03
N PHE A 13 -15.50 19.07 1.56
CA PHE A 13 -15.00 17.85 0.93
C PHE A 13 -15.98 17.30 -0.13
N PHE A 14 -17.17 17.90 -0.22
CA PHE A 14 -18.14 17.63 -1.30
C PHE A 14 -18.10 18.78 -2.32
N ARG A 15 -16.98 18.92 -3.02
CA ARG A 15 -16.99 19.58 -4.32
C ARG A 15 -17.80 18.66 -5.24
N VAL A 16 -18.77 19.18 -5.98
CA VAL A 16 -19.48 18.43 -7.04
C VAL A 16 -18.40 17.90 -7.97
N ALA A 17 -18.09 16.61 -7.84
CA ALA A 17 -17.01 15.97 -8.60
C ALA A 17 -17.47 15.93 -10.07
N GLY A 18 -16.65 16.44 -10.96
CA GLY A 18 -16.83 16.24 -12.38
C GLY A 18 -16.77 14.75 -12.73
N SER A 19 -17.28 14.34 -13.89
CA SER A 19 -17.26 12.93 -14.32
C SER A 19 -15.86 12.31 -14.27
N GLY A 20 -14.79 13.11 -14.47
CA GLY A 20 -13.39 12.70 -14.35
C GLY A 20 -12.98 12.34 -12.91
N ASP A 21 -13.46 13.09 -11.92
CA ASP A 21 -13.11 12.86 -10.51
C ASP A 21 -13.71 11.54 -10.00
N HIS A 22 -14.92 11.18 -10.46
CA HIS A 22 -15.52 9.88 -10.14
C HIS A 22 -14.74 8.70 -10.72
N VAL A 23 -14.22 8.82 -11.94
CA VAL A 23 -13.41 7.78 -12.57
C VAL A 23 -12.08 7.60 -11.82
N VAL A 24 -11.41 8.70 -11.46
CA VAL A 24 -10.17 8.65 -10.66
C VAL A 24 -10.41 8.02 -9.30
N ALA A 25 -11.48 8.42 -8.60
CA ALA A 25 -11.82 7.86 -7.30
C ALA A 25 -12.11 6.35 -7.39
N LEU A 26 -12.91 5.93 -8.37
CA LEU A 26 -13.25 4.52 -8.57
C LEU A 26 -12.03 3.69 -8.95
N ALA A 27 -11.25 4.15 -9.93
CA ALA A 27 -10.03 3.47 -10.35
C ALA A 27 -9.01 3.38 -9.20
N GLY A 28 -8.85 4.46 -8.42
CA GLY A 28 -7.99 4.49 -7.24
C GLY A 28 -8.42 3.48 -6.17
N THR A 29 -9.71 3.42 -5.87
CA THR A 29 -10.25 2.46 -4.88
C THR A 29 -9.96 1.01 -5.28
N TRP A 30 -10.25 0.64 -6.54
CA TRP A 30 -9.99 -0.71 -7.03
C TRP A 30 -8.49 -1.01 -7.13
N PHE A 31 -7.68 -0.02 -7.49
CA PHE A 31 -6.23 -0.18 -7.51
C PHE A 31 -5.67 -0.39 -6.10
N VAL A 32 -6.12 0.38 -5.11
CA VAL A 32 -5.71 0.22 -3.70
C VAL A 32 -6.11 -1.16 -3.19
N PHE A 33 -7.33 -1.61 -3.51
CA PHE A 33 -7.80 -2.93 -3.12
C PHE A 33 -6.92 -4.06 -3.69
N TRP A 34 -6.72 -4.09 -5.02
CA TRP A 34 -5.99 -5.19 -5.67
C TRP A 34 -4.47 -5.00 -5.61
N GLY A 35 -3.97 -3.81 -5.97
CA GLY A 35 -2.54 -3.53 -6.11
C GLY A 35 -1.81 -3.43 -4.79
N ILE A 36 -2.48 -2.98 -3.72
CA ILE A 36 -1.89 -2.87 -2.38
C ILE A 36 -2.51 -3.94 -1.46
N GLY A 37 -3.83 -3.96 -1.31
CA GLY A 37 -4.52 -4.78 -0.33
C GLY A 37 -4.29 -6.27 -0.53
N ILE A 38 -4.80 -6.83 -1.60
CA ILE A 38 -4.68 -8.27 -1.88
C ILE A 38 -3.22 -8.68 -2.04
N ARG A 39 -2.40 -7.86 -2.69
CA ARG A 39 -0.97 -8.11 -2.84
C ARG A 39 -0.26 -8.28 -1.49
N LEU A 40 -0.44 -7.32 -0.57
CA LEU A 40 0.20 -7.37 0.75
C LEU A 40 -0.37 -8.48 1.63
N LEU A 41 -1.66 -8.79 1.54
CA LEU A 41 -2.25 -9.93 2.23
C LEU A 41 -1.62 -11.25 1.78
N VAL A 42 -1.52 -11.49 0.48
CA VAL A 42 -0.92 -12.71 -0.07
C VAL A 42 0.55 -12.81 0.31
N ALA A 43 1.31 -11.72 0.18
CA ALA A 43 2.71 -11.68 0.60
C ALA A 43 2.85 -11.93 2.09
N GLY A 44 2.05 -11.25 2.92
CA GLY A 44 2.10 -11.39 4.38
C GLY A 44 1.74 -12.78 4.86
N ILE A 45 0.67 -13.37 4.34
CA ILE A 45 0.28 -14.75 4.67
C ILE A 45 1.42 -15.73 4.28
N SER A 46 1.99 -15.59 3.09
CA SER A 46 3.12 -16.41 2.64
C SER A 46 4.33 -16.27 3.58
N GLN A 47 4.65 -15.06 4.01
CA GLN A 47 5.77 -14.77 4.92
C GLN A 47 5.56 -15.33 6.33
N VAL A 48 4.33 -15.33 6.83
CA VAL A 48 4.00 -15.92 8.13
C VAL A 48 4.03 -17.45 8.06
N VAL A 49 3.42 -18.03 7.02
CA VAL A 49 3.26 -19.51 6.90
C VAL A 49 4.55 -20.18 6.41
N ARG A 50 5.27 -19.54 5.47
CA ARG A 50 6.48 -20.10 4.82
C ARG A 50 7.58 -19.03 4.74
N PRO A 51 8.13 -18.56 5.87
CA PRO A 51 9.11 -17.47 5.90
C PRO A 51 10.39 -17.77 5.13
N SER A 52 10.77 -19.04 5.05
CA SER A 52 11.96 -19.49 4.27
C SER A 52 11.88 -19.13 2.79
N LEU A 53 10.68 -19.09 2.18
CA LEU A 53 10.53 -18.68 0.77
C LEU A 53 10.99 -17.23 0.55
N THR A 54 10.75 -16.35 1.51
CA THR A 54 11.20 -14.95 1.45
C THR A 54 12.64 -14.83 1.94
N ALA A 55 12.99 -15.43 3.06
CA ALA A 55 14.33 -15.36 3.65
C ALA A 55 15.40 -15.92 2.69
N ALA A 56 15.26 -17.16 2.27
CA ALA A 56 16.24 -17.80 1.37
C ALA A 56 16.01 -17.44 -0.10
N GLY A 57 14.75 -17.41 -0.57
CA GLY A 57 14.42 -17.24 -2.00
C GLY A 57 14.54 -15.79 -2.49
N ILE A 58 14.21 -14.80 -1.67
CA ILE A 58 14.23 -13.38 -2.06
C ILE A 58 15.42 -12.67 -1.42
N LEU A 59 15.61 -12.84 -0.10
CA LEU A 59 16.68 -12.12 0.62
C LEU A 59 18.03 -12.84 0.52
N GLY A 60 18.06 -14.11 0.11
CA GLY A 60 19.29 -14.91 0.00
C GLY A 60 19.89 -15.29 1.37
N ILE A 61 19.10 -15.26 2.46
CA ILE A 61 19.56 -15.51 3.82
C ILE A 61 18.90 -16.78 4.35
N ALA A 62 19.68 -17.86 4.44
CA ALA A 62 19.24 -19.14 4.99
C ALA A 62 19.58 -19.24 6.49
N ASP A 63 18.97 -18.37 7.31
CA ASP A 63 19.17 -18.28 8.75
C ASP A 63 17.82 -18.31 9.47
N PRO A 64 17.65 -19.13 10.52
CA PRO A 64 16.41 -19.12 11.35
C PRO A 64 16.09 -17.76 11.97
N ALA A 65 17.09 -16.92 12.25
CA ALA A 65 16.86 -15.55 12.73
C ALA A 65 16.21 -14.66 11.66
N ALA A 66 16.60 -14.83 10.40
CA ALA A 66 15.99 -14.13 9.27
C ALA A 66 14.53 -14.53 9.07
N GLU A 67 14.17 -15.80 9.31
CA GLU A 67 12.79 -16.25 9.23
C GLU A 67 11.88 -15.61 10.27
N LYS A 68 12.40 -15.34 11.49
CA LYS A 68 11.64 -14.61 12.51
C LYS A 68 11.32 -13.18 12.05
N LEU A 69 12.31 -12.47 11.50
CA LEU A 69 12.12 -11.13 10.95
C LEU A 69 11.14 -11.12 9.77
N VAL A 70 11.20 -12.14 8.91
CA VAL A 70 10.27 -12.28 7.78
C VAL A 70 8.84 -12.51 8.28
N ARG A 71 8.63 -13.24 9.37
CA ARG A 71 7.29 -13.40 9.98
C ARG A 71 6.76 -12.09 10.53
N GLU A 72 7.58 -11.29 11.21
CA GLU A 72 7.20 -9.95 11.68
C GLU A 72 6.83 -9.03 10.50
N LEU A 73 7.63 -9.05 9.45
CA LEU A 73 7.30 -8.35 8.19
C LEU A 73 5.96 -8.84 7.61
N GLY A 74 5.71 -10.16 7.66
CA GLY A 74 4.47 -10.76 7.21
C GLY A 74 3.25 -10.26 7.98
N ILE A 75 3.36 -10.13 9.30
CA ILE A 75 2.30 -9.56 10.15
C ILE A 75 2.03 -8.09 9.77
N ALA A 76 3.09 -7.29 9.57
CA ALA A 76 2.95 -5.91 9.11
C ALA A 76 2.27 -5.83 7.73
N ASN A 77 2.65 -6.70 6.79
CA ASN A 77 2.03 -6.77 5.46
C ASN A 77 0.55 -7.15 5.54
N ILE A 78 0.17 -8.08 6.42
CA ILE A 78 -1.24 -8.43 6.66
C ILE A 78 -2.00 -7.21 7.19
N ALA A 79 -1.47 -6.51 8.19
CA ALA A 79 -2.13 -5.33 8.75
C ALA A 79 -2.35 -4.22 7.69
N MET A 80 -1.33 -3.92 6.89
CA MET A 80 -1.43 -2.96 5.79
C MET A 80 -2.40 -3.43 4.70
N GLY A 81 -2.37 -4.70 4.36
CA GLY A 81 -3.27 -5.31 3.38
C GLY A 81 -4.74 -5.26 3.84
N LEU A 82 -5.00 -5.51 5.13
CA LEU A 82 -6.34 -5.38 5.73
C LEU A 82 -6.85 -3.93 5.66
N LEU A 83 -6.01 -2.95 5.97
CA LEU A 83 -6.38 -1.53 5.82
C LEU A 83 -6.78 -1.21 4.38
N ALA A 84 -5.95 -1.65 3.42
CA ALA A 84 -6.20 -1.38 2.01
C ALA A 84 -7.43 -2.12 1.46
N THR A 85 -7.70 -3.36 1.88
CA THR A 85 -8.91 -4.08 1.47
C THR A 85 -10.17 -3.52 2.13
N ALA A 86 -10.09 -3.09 3.39
CA ALA A 86 -11.21 -2.47 4.10
C ALA A 86 -11.60 -1.11 3.51
N SER A 87 -10.75 -0.47 2.70
CA SER A 87 -11.08 0.79 2.02
C SER A 87 -12.25 0.67 1.03
N LEU A 88 -12.61 -0.54 0.57
CA LEU A 88 -13.83 -0.77 -0.21
C LEU A 88 -15.11 -0.47 0.58
N VAL A 89 -15.12 -0.78 1.88
CA VAL A 89 -16.28 -0.56 2.75
C VAL A 89 -16.18 0.76 3.54
N VAL A 90 -14.97 1.27 3.69
CA VAL A 90 -14.68 2.56 4.35
C VAL A 90 -13.89 3.45 3.37
N PRO A 91 -14.56 4.18 2.45
CA PRO A 91 -13.89 4.95 1.40
C PRO A 91 -12.86 5.98 1.91
N ALA A 92 -13.06 6.51 3.12
CA ALA A 92 -12.12 7.42 3.76
C ALA A 92 -10.71 6.81 4.00
N TRP A 93 -10.59 5.49 3.97
CA TRP A 93 -9.32 4.79 4.15
C TRP A 93 -8.54 4.60 2.84
N THR A 94 -9.13 4.90 1.69
CA THR A 94 -8.46 4.72 0.38
C THR A 94 -7.19 5.56 0.28
N ALA A 95 -7.25 6.85 0.57
CA ALA A 95 -6.07 7.72 0.50
C ALA A 95 -4.99 7.38 1.53
N PRO A 96 -5.31 7.15 2.83
CA PRO A 96 -4.33 6.63 3.79
C PRO A 96 -3.68 5.31 3.37
N ALA A 97 -4.47 4.37 2.86
CA ALA A 97 -3.95 3.08 2.38
C ALA A 97 -3.06 3.23 1.14
N ALA A 98 -3.45 4.10 0.20
CA ALA A 98 -2.63 4.43 -0.96
C ALA A 98 -1.29 5.04 -0.56
N PHE A 99 -1.31 6.00 0.38
CA PHE A 99 -0.09 6.63 0.90
C PHE A 99 0.84 5.61 1.57
N LEU A 100 0.30 4.80 2.48
CA LEU A 100 1.05 3.76 3.18
C LEU A 100 1.67 2.75 2.19
N GLY A 101 0.88 2.28 1.22
CA GLY A 101 1.35 1.36 0.18
C GLY A 101 2.41 1.99 -0.72
N ALA A 102 2.24 3.26 -1.12
CA ALA A 102 3.22 3.98 -1.93
C ALA A 102 4.56 4.12 -1.23
N VAL A 103 4.56 4.50 0.05
CA VAL A 103 5.78 4.64 0.85
C VAL A 103 6.44 3.28 1.07
N PHE A 104 5.68 2.30 1.54
CA PHE A 104 6.23 0.98 1.87
C PHE A 104 6.80 0.27 0.64
N LEU A 105 6.00 0.13 -0.42
CA LEU A 105 6.43 -0.55 -1.64
C LEU A 105 7.49 0.27 -2.41
N GLY A 106 7.39 1.60 -2.39
CA GLY A 106 8.41 2.47 -2.98
C GLY A 106 9.78 2.26 -2.33
N LEU A 107 9.84 2.28 -1.00
CA LEU A 107 11.08 2.03 -0.25
C LEU A 107 11.58 0.60 -0.43
N ALA A 108 10.71 -0.39 -0.42
CA ALA A 108 11.06 -1.79 -0.69
C ALA A 108 11.66 -1.96 -2.09
N GLY A 109 11.02 -1.39 -3.11
CA GLY A 109 11.50 -1.43 -4.49
C GLY A 109 12.85 -0.72 -4.66
N LEU A 110 13.05 0.45 -4.04
CA LEU A 110 14.33 1.16 -4.04
C LEU A 110 15.42 0.34 -3.33
N ARG A 111 15.09 -0.30 -2.21
CA ARG A 111 16.00 -1.18 -1.47
C ARG A 111 16.46 -2.34 -2.34
N HIS A 112 15.54 -3.01 -3.04
CA HIS A 112 15.90 -4.04 -4.02
C HIS A 112 16.73 -3.48 -5.17
N GLY A 113 16.45 -2.25 -5.62
CA GLY A 113 17.20 -1.55 -6.66
C GLY A 113 18.64 -1.26 -6.31
N SER A 114 18.97 -1.06 -5.03
CA SER A 114 20.33 -0.77 -4.54
C SER A 114 21.25 -2.00 -4.46
N GLU A 115 20.73 -3.21 -4.58
CA GLU A 115 21.53 -4.42 -4.54
C GLU A 115 22.30 -4.64 -5.86
N ARG A 116 23.61 -4.90 -5.77
CA ARG A 116 24.49 -5.04 -6.94
C ARG A 116 24.27 -6.34 -7.72
N SER A 117 23.92 -7.44 -7.03
CA SER A 117 23.61 -8.73 -7.65
C SER A 117 22.20 -9.14 -7.30
N ARG A 118 21.29 -9.05 -8.27
CA ARG A 118 19.88 -9.38 -8.08
C ARG A 118 19.50 -10.67 -8.75
N THR A 119 18.74 -11.50 -8.05
CA THR A 119 18.07 -12.68 -8.62
C THR A 119 16.83 -12.27 -9.42
N ARG A 120 16.33 -13.19 -10.25
CA ARG A 120 15.06 -12.95 -10.98
C ARG A 120 13.88 -12.60 -10.05
N PRO A 121 13.65 -13.30 -8.91
CA PRO A 121 12.60 -12.90 -7.96
C PRO A 121 12.77 -11.50 -7.40
N GLN A 122 14.00 -11.08 -7.06
CA GLN A 122 14.28 -9.73 -6.57
C GLN A 122 14.01 -8.66 -7.63
N ASN A 123 14.37 -8.91 -8.89
CA ASN A 123 14.06 -7.98 -9.99
C ASN A 123 12.55 -7.84 -10.20
N LEU A 124 11.80 -8.94 -10.12
CA LEU A 124 10.35 -8.93 -10.23
C LEU A 124 9.72 -8.16 -9.08
N ALA A 125 10.16 -8.41 -7.84
CA ALA A 125 9.70 -7.68 -6.67
C ALA A 125 9.96 -6.18 -6.84
N MET A 126 11.20 -5.79 -7.17
CA MET A 126 11.57 -4.38 -7.41
C MET A 126 10.66 -3.69 -8.41
N VAL A 127 10.51 -4.27 -9.60
CA VAL A 127 9.72 -3.64 -10.68
C VAL A 127 8.26 -3.51 -10.28
N THR A 128 7.69 -4.56 -9.70
CA THR A 128 6.27 -4.54 -9.30
C THR A 128 6.03 -3.62 -8.11
N ASP A 129 6.95 -3.52 -7.16
CA ASP A 129 6.84 -2.60 -6.02
C ASP A 129 6.90 -1.15 -6.46
N LEU A 130 7.86 -0.79 -7.32
CA LEU A 130 8.00 0.57 -7.86
C LEU A 130 6.80 0.95 -8.74
N LEU A 131 6.28 0.02 -9.55
CA LEU A 131 5.10 0.26 -10.37
C LEU A 131 3.88 0.57 -9.49
N VAL A 132 3.63 -0.25 -8.46
CA VAL A 132 2.49 -0.04 -7.56
C VAL A 132 2.65 1.28 -6.79
N ALA A 133 3.87 1.59 -6.32
CA ALA A 133 4.14 2.85 -5.64
C ALA A 133 3.89 4.06 -6.56
N ALA A 134 4.34 4.01 -7.82
CA ALA A 134 4.13 5.08 -8.79
C ALA A 134 2.65 5.31 -9.09
N VAL A 135 1.86 4.24 -9.29
CA VAL A 135 0.42 4.36 -9.54
C VAL A 135 -0.31 4.91 -8.31
N ALA A 136 0.05 4.44 -7.10
CA ALA A 136 -0.55 4.94 -5.86
C ALA A 136 -0.25 6.43 -5.63
N LEU A 137 0.98 6.88 -5.90
CA LEU A 137 1.35 8.30 -5.84
C LEU A 137 0.59 9.13 -6.88
N SER A 138 0.46 8.63 -8.11
CA SER A 138 -0.32 9.29 -9.17
C SER A 138 -1.78 9.47 -8.75
N TYR A 139 -2.38 8.44 -8.16
CA TYR A 139 -3.73 8.53 -7.61
C TYR A 139 -3.83 9.62 -6.53
N LEU A 140 -2.92 9.66 -5.58
CA LEU A 140 -2.92 10.66 -4.51
C LEU A 140 -2.79 12.09 -5.05
N LEU A 141 -1.93 12.30 -6.04
CA LEU A 141 -1.74 13.60 -6.69
C LEU A 141 -2.98 14.04 -7.47
N LEU A 142 -3.68 13.12 -8.13
CA LEU A 142 -4.91 13.41 -8.85
C LEU A 142 -6.08 13.66 -7.91
N ALA A 143 -6.19 12.90 -6.83
CA ALA A 143 -7.26 13.01 -5.84
C ALA A 143 -7.13 14.25 -4.93
N SER A 144 -5.95 14.89 -4.89
CA SER A 144 -5.71 16.11 -4.10
C SER A 144 -6.04 17.41 -4.85
N ARG A 145 -6.39 17.35 -6.14
CA ARG A 145 -6.77 18.51 -6.98
C ARG A 145 -8.24 18.84 -6.88
#